data_1dca45f5ca4db5ad6cdbfedd96aaa1f5
#
_entry.id   1dca45f5ca4db5ad6cdbfedd96aaa1f5
#
_cell.length_a   1.000
_cell.length_b   1.000
_cell.length_c   1.000
_cell.angle_alpha   90.00
_cell.angle_beta   90.00
_cell.angle_gamma   90.00
#
_symmetry.space_group_name_H-M   'P 1'
#
loop_
_entity.id
_entity.type
_entity.pdbx_description
1 polymer ?
#
loop_
_entity_poly.entity_id
_entity_poly.type
_entity_poly.pdbx_seq_one_letter_code
_entity_poly.pdbx_strand_id
1 'polypeptide(L)'
;MAGTRPRPAIHFTADDGWINDPYGVTWVDGEYHLYYQAIPGRVTWGPNCHWGHATSPDLVRWTHQPLALIPQQFEVGCWSGSVVHDAEPPLLFYTRVAGENWEIGQVATAVFDRHTGTWGTNPAAVIETPPAELGVRGFRDPNVFRHGDGWSMLMAAALPDGSAAVLQYRSPDLHQWAFDGVLCSRPNDPADEVPTGALWECPQLFPLGDRWVLLVSVWDHGDLLYVAAATGDYDGHRFTPATWQQLTHGASAYATTAFLDRDGRRCVLSWLREEPRDNAALTVRAGAHSVVSTLRLRADGTLVLEPHPNVDALRGPFLTGSEGQYRVGAHAAEVTGTPTVGEWCRIAEEDSTRARLSFEPDGDGDAGLLRIERPGFPTDVLPIGDARAGLRVLLDADIVEIFAADSYGAYRIAAAGDPPATTVSISGDAAAAVRPLR
;
A
#
# COMPACT_ATOMS: atom_id res chain seq x y z
N MET A 1 32.85 6.77 -3.34
CA MET A 1 31.87 6.09 -4.22
C MET A 1 30.59 6.01 -3.41
N ALA A 2 29.48 6.55 -3.89
CA ALA A 2 28.17 6.32 -3.26
C ALA A 2 27.91 4.81 -3.32
N GLY A 3 27.83 4.15 -2.17
CA GLY A 3 27.54 2.72 -2.12
C GLY A 3 26.15 2.49 -2.70
N THR A 4 25.99 1.42 -3.47
CA THR A 4 24.67 0.99 -3.94
C THR A 4 23.85 0.60 -2.70
N ARG A 5 22.66 1.20 -2.55
CA ARG A 5 21.72 0.85 -1.48
C ARG A 5 21.40 -0.65 -1.54
N PRO A 6 21.52 -1.40 -0.43
CA PRO A 6 21.20 -2.83 -0.41
C PRO A 6 19.77 -3.08 -0.89
N ARG A 7 19.56 -4.21 -1.56
CA ARG A 7 18.21 -4.62 -1.95
C ARG A 7 17.51 -5.21 -0.72
N PRO A 8 16.27 -4.79 -0.43
CA PRO A 8 15.43 -5.47 0.55
C PRO A 8 15.31 -6.97 0.23
N ALA A 9 15.31 -7.79 1.27
CA ALA A 9 15.29 -9.25 1.15
C ALA A 9 13.88 -9.83 1.13
N ILE A 10 12.93 -9.15 1.81
CA ILE A 10 11.53 -9.61 1.96
C ILE A 10 10.50 -8.66 1.37
N HIS A 11 10.89 -7.43 1.05
CA HIS A 11 10.02 -6.47 0.37
C HIS A 11 10.26 -6.54 -1.14
N PHE A 12 9.16 -6.53 -1.90
CA PHE A 12 9.26 -6.49 -3.36
C PHE A 12 9.74 -5.12 -3.84
N THR A 13 10.72 -5.11 -4.73
CA THR A 13 11.26 -3.89 -5.38
C THR A 13 11.45 -4.15 -6.86
N ALA A 14 11.49 -3.11 -7.68
CA ALA A 14 11.91 -3.23 -9.07
C ALA A 14 13.34 -3.81 -9.15
N ASP A 15 13.66 -4.47 -10.26
CA ASP A 15 15.05 -4.78 -10.60
C ASP A 15 15.79 -3.50 -10.95
N ASP A 16 15.14 -2.62 -11.70
CA ASP A 16 15.59 -1.33 -12.16
C ASP A 16 14.43 -0.36 -12.27
N GLY A 17 14.66 0.90 -11.93
CA GLY A 17 13.70 1.98 -12.09
C GLY A 17 12.76 2.19 -10.90
N TRP A 18 11.59 2.78 -11.18
CA TRP A 18 10.57 3.18 -10.21
C TRP A 18 9.42 2.17 -10.17
N ILE A 19 8.91 1.91 -8.97
CA ILE A 19 7.60 1.27 -8.77
C ILE A 19 6.77 2.06 -7.77
N ASN A 20 5.46 2.04 -7.96
CA ASN A 20 4.48 2.60 -7.01
C ASN A 20 3.27 1.68 -6.89
N ASP A 21 2.07 2.17 -7.06
CA ASP A 21 0.79 1.55 -6.72
C ASP A 21 0.68 0.07 -7.12
N PRO A 22 0.50 -0.85 -6.16
CA PRO A 22 0.18 -2.25 -6.45
C PRO A 22 -1.33 -2.40 -6.70
N TYR A 23 -1.71 -3.30 -7.61
CA TYR A 23 -3.11 -3.65 -7.88
C TYR A 23 -3.28 -5.03 -8.49
N GLY A 24 -4.53 -5.48 -8.59
CA GLY A 24 -4.91 -6.71 -9.27
C GLY A 24 -4.31 -7.97 -8.68
N VAL A 25 -3.97 -7.98 -7.38
CA VAL A 25 -3.45 -9.19 -6.74
C VAL A 25 -4.53 -10.26 -6.72
N THR A 26 -4.23 -11.40 -7.33
CA THR A 26 -5.18 -12.51 -7.42
C THR A 26 -4.47 -13.86 -7.53
N TRP A 27 -5.17 -14.92 -7.11
CA TRP A 27 -4.72 -16.29 -7.27
C TRP A 27 -5.30 -16.90 -8.53
N VAL A 28 -4.46 -17.20 -9.51
CA VAL A 28 -4.86 -17.81 -10.80
C VAL A 28 -3.81 -18.83 -11.22
N ASP A 29 -4.24 -19.97 -11.76
CA ASP A 29 -3.39 -21.02 -12.34
C ASP A 29 -2.25 -21.52 -11.41
N GLY A 30 -2.48 -21.45 -10.07
CA GLY A 30 -1.52 -21.96 -9.09
C GLY A 30 -0.49 -20.95 -8.59
N GLU A 31 -0.60 -19.69 -8.97
CA GLU A 31 0.24 -18.58 -8.53
C GLU A 31 -0.58 -17.33 -8.20
N TYR A 32 -0.04 -16.46 -7.35
CA TYR A 32 -0.52 -15.09 -7.21
C TYR A 32 0.09 -14.23 -8.31
N HIS A 33 -0.74 -13.41 -8.93
CA HIS A 33 -0.32 -12.36 -9.84
C HIS A 33 -0.39 -11.02 -9.11
N LEU A 34 0.56 -10.14 -9.36
CA LEU A 34 0.62 -8.77 -8.88
C LEU A 34 0.94 -7.86 -10.05
N TYR A 35 0.14 -6.82 -10.23
CA TYR A 35 0.43 -5.74 -11.18
C TYR A 35 0.75 -4.47 -10.40
N TYR A 36 1.52 -3.57 -11.00
CA TYR A 36 1.94 -2.34 -10.34
C TYR A 36 2.38 -1.29 -11.34
N GLN A 37 2.27 -0.01 -10.98
CA GLN A 37 2.87 1.05 -11.76
C GLN A 37 4.39 0.92 -11.75
N ALA A 38 5.01 1.07 -12.92
CA ALA A 38 6.45 0.98 -13.10
C ALA A 38 6.95 2.01 -14.10
N ILE A 39 8.16 2.54 -13.87
CA ILE A 39 8.88 3.38 -14.84
C ILE A 39 10.30 2.80 -14.98
N PRO A 40 10.54 1.95 -16.00
CA PRO A 40 11.85 1.37 -16.21
C PRO A 40 12.93 2.42 -16.44
N GLY A 41 14.12 2.20 -15.89
CA GLY A 41 15.31 3.04 -16.10
C GLY A 41 15.25 4.43 -15.44
N ARG A 42 14.25 4.74 -14.62
CA ARG A 42 14.16 6.01 -13.88
C ARG A 42 13.82 5.76 -12.41
N VAL A 43 14.49 6.45 -11.52
CA VAL A 43 14.26 6.39 -10.07
C VAL A 43 13.36 7.52 -9.54
N THR A 44 12.81 8.32 -10.43
CA THR A 44 11.89 9.41 -10.12
C THR A 44 10.57 9.20 -10.83
N TRP A 45 9.48 9.58 -10.18
CA TRP A 45 8.17 9.53 -10.80
C TRP A 45 8.07 10.39 -12.08
N GLY A 46 7.19 10.01 -12.97
CA GLY A 46 6.78 10.75 -14.15
C GLY A 46 5.48 10.16 -14.69
N PRO A 47 4.76 10.89 -15.57
CA PRO A 47 3.44 10.45 -16.04
C PRO A 47 3.48 9.22 -16.96
N ASN A 48 4.66 8.87 -17.50
CA ASN A 48 4.87 7.77 -18.45
C ASN A 48 4.92 6.38 -17.76
N CYS A 49 4.01 6.15 -16.83
CA CYS A 49 3.92 4.86 -16.15
C CYS A 49 3.54 3.74 -17.09
N HIS A 50 4.17 2.60 -16.87
CA HIS A 50 3.86 1.28 -17.41
C HIS A 50 3.16 0.45 -16.35
N TRP A 51 2.66 -0.72 -16.71
CA TRP A 51 2.29 -1.73 -15.73
C TRP A 51 3.35 -2.82 -15.67
N GLY A 52 4.00 -2.93 -14.53
CA GLY A 52 4.83 -4.08 -14.18
C GLY A 52 3.95 -5.28 -13.83
N HIS A 53 4.54 -6.47 -13.85
CA HIS A 53 3.88 -7.71 -13.46
C HIS A 53 4.86 -8.57 -12.68
N ALA A 54 4.38 -9.23 -11.65
CA ALA A 54 5.12 -10.23 -10.90
C ALA A 54 4.21 -11.39 -10.49
N THR A 55 4.80 -12.57 -10.26
CA THR A 55 4.09 -13.76 -9.77
C THR A 55 4.72 -14.27 -8.48
N SER A 56 3.93 -14.95 -7.65
CA SER A 56 4.39 -15.53 -6.40
C SER A 56 3.59 -16.80 -6.06
N PRO A 57 4.24 -17.87 -5.60
CA PRO A 57 3.54 -19.04 -5.09
C PRO A 57 2.96 -18.81 -3.67
N ASP A 58 3.43 -17.78 -2.95
CA ASP A 58 3.25 -17.67 -1.50
C ASP A 58 3.06 -16.25 -0.95
N LEU A 59 2.91 -15.21 -1.80
CA LEU A 59 2.78 -13.79 -1.42
C LEU A 59 4.03 -13.19 -0.75
N VAL A 60 5.13 -13.91 -0.74
CA VAL A 60 6.38 -13.50 -0.09
C VAL A 60 7.53 -13.46 -1.09
N ARG A 61 7.65 -14.50 -1.89
CA ARG A 61 8.69 -14.62 -2.91
C ARG A 61 8.13 -14.29 -4.27
N TRP A 62 8.46 -13.11 -4.75
CA TRP A 62 7.96 -12.59 -6.02
C TRP A 62 8.98 -12.76 -7.13
N THR A 63 8.51 -13.14 -8.30
CA THR A 63 9.30 -13.26 -9.54
C THR A 63 8.79 -12.25 -10.55
N HIS A 64 9.67 -11.37 -11.04
CA HIS A 64 9.34 -10.42 -12.09
C HIS A 64 8.94 -11.13 -13.38
N GLN A 65 7.92 -10.61 -14.01
CA GLN A 65 7.41 -11.02 -15.31
C GLN A 65 7.61 -9.88 -16.31
N PRO A 66 7.45 -10.11 -17.61
CA PRO A 66 7.41 -9.03 -18.61
C PRO A 66 6.37 -7.97 -18.25
N LEU A 67 6.61 -6.72 -18.67
CA LEU A 67 5.65 -5.63 -18.48
C LEU A 67 4.28 -6.01 -19.06
N ALA A 68 3.23 -5.80 -18.27
CA ALA A 68 1.86 -6.06 -18.71
C ALA A 68 1.35 -4.98 -19.67
N LEU A 69 1.60 -3.70 -19.35
CA LEU A 69 1.24 -2.59 -20.24
C LEU A 69 2.43 -1.68 -20.49
N ILE A 70 2.54 -1.26 -21.74
CA ILE A 70 3.48 -0.24 -22.22
C ILE A 70 2.65 0.85 -22.89
N PRO A 71 2.81 2.13 -22.50
CA PRO A 71 2.05 3.21 -23.14
C PRO A 71 2.19 3.21 -24.65
N GLN A 72 1.07 3.32 -25.35
CA GLN A 72 1.02 3.40 -26.81
C GLN A 72 1.29 4.83 -27.27
N GLN A 73 1.46 5.05 -28.59
CA GLN A 73 1.79 6.38 -29.13
C GLN A 73 0.78 7.49 -28.77
N PHE A 74 -0.46 7.11 -28.49
CA PHE A 74 -1.53 8.04 -28.10
C PHE A 74 -1.69 8.18 -26.57
N GLU A 75 -0.84 7.52 -25.80
CA GLU A 75 -0.86 7.51 -24.34
C GLU A 75 0.38 8.20 -23.78
N VAL A 76 0.20 9.08 -22.81
CA VAL A 76 1.29 9.60 -21.99
C VAL A 76 1.73 8.54 -20.99
N GLY A 77 0.78 7.79 -20.42
CA GLY A 77 1.03 6.72 -19.47
C GLY A 77 -0.20 5.88 -19.17
N CYS A 78 0.05 4.68 -18.63
CA CYS A 78 -0.94 3.75 -18.10
C CYS A 78 -0.90 3.86 -16.57
N TRP A 79 -1.86 4.58 -15.98
CA TRP A 79 -1.90 4.76 -14.52
C TRP A 79 -2.76 3.69 -13.87
N SER A 80 -2.93 3.79 -12.56
CA SER A 80 -3.57 2.78 -11.71
C SER A 80 -4.94 2.33 -12.18
N GLY A 81 -5.31 1.14 -11.75
CA GLY A 81 -6.54 0.50 -12.15
C GLY A 81 -6.77 -0.85 -11.49
N SER A 82 -7.42 -1.76 -12.17
CA SER A 82 -7.78 -3.09 -11.67
C SER A 82 -7.75 -4.18 -12.72
N VAL A 83 -7.76 -5.42 -12.27
CA VAL A 83 -7.75 -6.61 -13.12
C VAL A 83 -8.99 -7.46 -12.83
N VAL A 84 -9.69 -7.85 -13.88
CA VAL A 84 -10.83 -8.76 -13.83
C VAL A 84 -10.39 -10.10 -14.41
N HIS A 85 -9.88 -10.98 -13.55
CA HIS A 85 -9.35 -12.29 -13.96
C HIS A 85 -10.43 -13.31 -14.27
N ASP A 86 -11.62 -13.18 -13.68
CA ASP A 86 -12.77 -14.04 -13.89
C ASP A 86 -13.62 -13.66 -15.11
N ALA A 87 -13.19 -12.65 -15.87
CA ALA A 87 -13.69 -12.39 -17.21
C ALA A 87 -13.08 -13.36 -18.23
N GLU A 88 -13.81 -13.65 -19.31
CA GLU A 88 -13.33 -14.51 -20.39
C GLU A 88 -13.40 -13.76 -21.72
N PRO A 89 -12.27 -13.31 -22.27
CA PRO A 89 -10.92 -13.33 -21.70
C PRO A 89 -10.72 -12.36 -20.52
N PRO A 90 -9.68 -12.54 -19.69
CA PRO A 90 -9.34 -11.58 -18.63
C PRO A 90 -9.13 -10.16 -19.14
N LEU A 91 -9.53 -9.17 -18.33
CA LEU A 91 -9.47 -7.74 -18.68
C LEU A 91 -8.68 -6.94 -17.66
N LEU A 92 -7.89 -5.99 -18.12
CA LEU A 92 -7.39 -4.87 -17.34
C LEU A 92 -8.26 -3.64 -17.59
N PHE A 93 -8.51 -2.89 -16.52
CA PHE A 93 -9.06 -1.54 -16.56
C PHE A 93 -8.03 -0.61 -15.97
N TYR A 94 -7.63 0.43 -16.67
CA TYR A 94 -6.60 1.35 -16.24
C TYR A 94 -6.93 2.80 -16.57
N THR A 95 -6.33 3.72 -15.83
CA THR A 95 -6.40 5.13 -16.16
C THR A 95 -5.44 5.41 -17.31
N ARG A 96 -6.00 5.69 -18.48
CA ARG A 96 -5.25 6.23 -19.60
C ARG A 96 -5.03 7.70 -19.39
N VAL A 97 -3.78 8.12 -19.35
CA VAL A 97 -3.42 9.53 -19.40
C VAL A 97 -3.12 9.90 -20.84
N ALA A 98 -3.82 10.90 -21.36
CA ALA A 98 -3.67 11.41 -22.71
C ALA A 98 -3.69 12.95 -22.68
N GLY A 99 -2.87 13.59 -23.52
CA GLY A 99 -2.80 15.05 -23.60
C GLY A 99 -2.08 15.68 -22.40
N GLU A 100 -2.41 16.96 -22.11
CA GLU A 100 -1.71 17.79 -21.14
C GLU A 100 -2.39 17.83 -19.76
N ASN A 101 -3.69 17.54 -19.69
CA ASN A 101 -4.43 17.51 -18.42
C ASN A 101 -4.40 16.09 -17.84
N TRP A 102 -3.46 15.82 -16.95
CA TRP A 102 -3.30 14.52 -16.31
C TRP A 102 -4.27 14.27 -15.15
N GLU A 103 -4.93 15.30 -14.64
CA GLU A 103 -5.91 15.15 -13.55
C GLU A 103 -7.18 14.43 -13.99
N ILE A 104 -7.53 14.55 -15.26
CA ILE A 104 -8.71 13.90 -15.84
C ILE A 104 -8.25 12.79 -16.79
N GLY A 105 -8.25 11.56 -16.27
CA GLY A 105 -7.94 10.39 -17.07
C GLY A 105 -9.15 9.83 -17.82
N GLN A 106 -8.89 8.93 -18.75
CA GLN A 106 -9.87 8.08 -19.40
C GLN A 106 -9.82 6.68 -18.82
N VAL A 107 -10.91 5.93 -18.83
CA VAL A 107 -10.86 4.50 -18.50
C VAL A 107 -10.64 3.72 -19.77
N ALA A 108 -9.48 3.10 -19.87
CA ALA A 108 -9.09 2.22 -20.96
C ALA A 108 -9.03 0.76 -20.50
N THR A 109 -9.00 -0.16 -21.48
CA THR A 109 -8.95 -1.59 -21.22
C THR A 109 -7.83 -2.27 -21.99
N ALA A 110 -7.36 -3.37 -21.45
CA ALA A 110 -6.52 -4.32 -22.20
C ALA A 110 -7.07 -5.75 -21.98
N VAL A 111 -6.95 -6.55 -23.03
CA VAL A 111 -7.44 -7.94 -23.07
C VAL A 111 -6.27 -8.90 -23.03
N PHE A 112 -6.34 -9.92 -22.22
CA PHE A 112 -5.31 -10.95 -22.16
C PHE A 112 -5.46 -11.93 -23.33
N ASP A 113 -4.42 -12.04 -24.13
CA ASP A 113 -4.33 -13.07 -25.17
C ASP A 113 -3.63 -14.32 -24.59
N ARG A 114 -4.41 -15.36 -24.33
CA ARG A 114 -3.90 -16.64 -23.79
C ARG A 114 -2.93 -17.35 -24.73
N HIS A 115 -2.97 -17.05 -26.04
CA HIS A 115 -2.09 -17.68 -27.01
C HIS A 115 -0.68 -17.09 -26.97
N THR A 116 -0.58 -15.76 -26.84
CA THR A 116 0.70 -15.04 -26.77
C THR A 116 1.18 -14.81 -25.34
N GLY A 117 0.30 -14.92 -24.34
CA GLY A 117 0.60 -14.59 -22.95
C GLY A 117 0.77 -13.09 -22.72
N THR A 118 0.20 -12.23 -23.57
CA THR A 118 0.37 -10.78 -23.50
C THR A 118 -0.95 -10.05 -23.42
N TRP A 119 -0.90 -8.79 -22.97
CA TRP A 119 -2.03 -7.89 -22.89
C TRP A 119 -2.09 -6.99 -24.14
N GLY A 120 -3.21 -6.99 -24.82
CA GLY A 120 -3.48 -6.10 -25.96
C GLY A 120 -4.35 -4.93 -25.54
N THR A 121 -3.86 -3.70 -25.65
CA THR A 121 -4.60 -2.48 -25.31
C THR A 121 -5.71 -2.18 -26.32
N ASN A 122 -6.86 -1.73 -25.83
CA ASN A 122 -7.96 -1.27 -26.67
C ASN A 122 -7.74 0.23 -27.01
N PRO A 123 -7.73 0.63 -28.29
CA PRO A 123 -7.60 2.04 -28.66
C PRO A 123 -8.76 2.91 -28.16
N ALA A 124 -9.98 2.37 -28.09
CA ALA A 124 -11.15 3.08 -27.58
C ALA A 124 -11.18 2.98 -26.04
N ALA A 125 -11.41 4.09 -25.36
CA ALA A 125 -11.70 4.08 -23.93
C ALA A 125 -13.16 3.62 -23.70
N VAL A 126 -13.40 2.96 -22.58
CA VAL A 126 -14.77 2.59 -22.16
C VAL A 126 -15.45 3.73 -21.43
N ILE A 127 -14.68 4.68 -20.86
CA ILE A 127 -15.15 5.97 -20.36
C ILE A 127 -14.16 7.03 -20.85
N GLU A 128 -14.63 7.89 -21.77
CA GLU A 128 -13.80 8.96 -22.35
C GLU A 128 -13.71 10.18 -21.43
N THR A 129 -14.78 10.50 -20.74
CA THR A 129 -14.88 11.68 -19.88
C THR A 129 -15.76 11.40 -18.67
N PRO A 130 -15.48 12.03 -17.52
CA PRO A 130 -16.39 11.99 -16.38
C PRO A 130 -17.75 12.66 -16.71
N PRO A 131 -18.81 12.44 -15.88
CA PRO A 131 -20.09 13.10 -16.04
C PRO A 131 -19.92 14.61 -15.99
N ALA A 132 -20.32 15.31 -17.07
CA ALA A 132 -20.10 16.75 -17.23
C ALA A 132 -20.80 17.59 -16.15
N GLU A 133 -21.95 17.13 -15.67
CA GLU A 133 -22.76 17.80 -14.63
C GLU A 133 -22.06 17.86 -13.27
N LEU A 134 -21.08 16.97 -13.01
CA LEU A 134 -20.32 16.98 -11.75
C LEU A 134 -19.18 17.99 -11.76
N GLY A 135 -18.67 18.37 -12.94
CA GLY A 135 -17.57 19.31 -13.08
C GLY A 135 -16.31 18.92 -12.32
N VAL A 136 -16.02 17.61 -12.21
CA VAL A 136 -14.90 17.08 -11.43
C VAL A 136 -13.56 17.66 -11.87
N ARG A 137 -12.64 17.81 -10.93
CA ARG A 137 -11.28 18.32 -11.16
C ARG A 137 -10.20 17.23 -11.15
N GLY A 138 -10.56 16.03 -10.70
CA GLY A 138 -9.73 14.82 -10.74
C GLY A 138 -10.60 13.61 -11.09
N PHE A 139 -10.08 12.69 -11.92
CA PHE A 139 -10.81 11.48 -12.32
C PHE A 139 -9.82 10.40 -12.75
N ARG A 140 -9.69 9.30 -11.95
CA ARG A 140 -8.72 8.22 -12.17
C ARG A 140 -9.01 6.96 -11.36
N ASP A 141 -8.19 5.93 -11.53
CA ASP A 141 -8.08 4.71 -10.73
C ASP A 141 -9.34 3.85 -10.74
N PRO A 142 -9.72 3.28 -11.92
CA PRO A 142 -10.87 2.41 -12.03
C PRO A 142 -10.66 1.11 -11.22
N ASN A 143 -11.57 0.84 -10.28
CA ASN A 143 -11.61 -0.42 -9.55
C ASN A 143 -12.90 -1.18 -9.88
N VAL A 144 -12.77 -2.29 -10.58
CA VAL A 144 -13.89 -3.09 -11.08
C VAL A 144 -14.09 -4.32 -10.20
N PHE A 145 -15.32 -4.58 -9.79
CA PHE A 145 -15.69 -5.75 -9.02
C PHE A 145 -17.08 -6.26 -9.40
N ARG A 146 -17.31 -7.56 -9.13
CA ARG A 146 -18.62 -8.17 -9.39
C ARG A 146 -19.65 -7.69 -8.37
N HIS A 147 -20.84 -7.32 -8.86
CA HIS A 147 -21.95 -6.93 -8.02
C HIS A 147 -23.30 -7.39 -8.59
N GLY A 148 -23.98 -8.26 -7.87
CA GLY A 148 -25.18 -8.94 -8.38
C GLY A 148 -24.88 -9.73 -9.65
N ASP A 149 -25.72 -9.57 -10.65
CA ASP A 149 -25.55 -10.23 -11.95
C ASP A 149 -24.64 -9.46 -12.93
N GLY A 150 -24.12 -8.29 -12.51
CA GLY A 150 -23.29 -7.43 -13.33
C GLY A 150 -22.00 -7.00 -12.63
N TRP A 151 -21.51 -5.83 -13.00
CA TRP A 151 -20.25 -5.27 -12.56
C TRP A 151 -20.41 -3.84 -12.07
N SER A 152 -19.65 -3.49 -11.06
CA SER A 152 -19.47 -2.12 -10.61
C SER A 152 -18.04 -1.68 -10.88
N MET A 153 -17.87 -0.40 -11.21
CA MET A 153 -16.59 0.28 -11.29
C MET A 153 -16.63 1.50 -10.39
N LEU A 154 -15.62 1.61 -9.54
CA LEU A 154 -15.36 2.81 -8.73
C LEU A 154 -14.34 3.67 -9.43
N MET A 155 -14.51 4.98 -9.32
CA MET A 155 -13.57 5.98 -9.85
C MET A 155 -13.25 7.01 -8.77
N ALA A 156 -11.98 7.29 -8.57
CA ALA A 156 -11.53 8.42 -7.76
C ALA A 156 -11.97 9.73 -8.42
N ALA A 157 -12.51 10.66 -7.64
CA ALA A 157 -12.90 11.99 -8.13
C ALA A 157 -12.63 13.10 -7.10
N ALA A 158 -12.25 14.28 -7.62
CA ALA A 158 -12.22 15.54 -6.88
C ALA A 158 -13.37 16.41 -7.34
N LEU A 159 -14.25 16.83 -6.41
CA LEU A 159 -15.40 17.66 -6.73
C LEU A 159 -15.01 19.16 -6.77
N PRO A 160 -15.83 20.01 -7.46
CA PRO A 160 -15.53 21.44 -7.59
C PRO A 160 -15.50 22.21 -6.27
N ASP A 161 -16.22 21.74 -5.25
CA ASP A 161 -16.28 22.32 -3.91
C ASP A 161 -15.09 21.95 -3.02
N GLY A 162 -14.14 21.16 -3.53
CA GLY A 162 -12.97 20.67 -2.80
C GLY A 162 -13.20 19.36 -2.04
N SER A 163 -14.38 18.76 -2.15
CA SER A 163 -14.66 17.45 -1.57
C SER A 163 -13.98 16.34 -2.37
N ALA A 164 -13.45 15.35 -1.67
CA ALA A 164 -13.07 14.08 -2.28
C ALA A 164 -14.31 13.20 -2.49
N ALA A 165 -14.32 12.39 -3.55
CA ALA A 165 -15.43 11.51 -3.87
C ALA A 165 -15.00 10.22 -4.54
N VAL A 166 -15.85 9.20 -4.45
CA VAL A 166 -15.83 8.01 -5.29
C VAL A 166 -17.10 8.01 -6.13
N LEU A 167 -16.93 7.92 -7.44
CA LEU A 167 -18.02 7.74 -8.39
C LEU A 167 -18.24 6.25 -8.66
N GLN A 168 -19.48 5.86 -8.93
CA GLN A 168 -19.82 4.49 -9.29
C GLN A 168 -20.42 4.45 -10.70
N TYR A 169 -19.97 3.44 -11.45
CA TYR A 169 -20.54 3.05 -12.74
C TYR A 169 -21.00 1.60 -12.68
N ARG A 170 -21.94 1.25 -13.56
CA ARG A 170 -22.49 -0.10 -13.71
C ARG A 170 -22.32 -0.61 -15.11
N SER A 171 -22.08 -1.92 -15.22
CA SER A 171 -22.02 -2.62 -16.49
C SER A 171 -22.64 -4.01 -16.39
N PRO A 172 -23.42 -4.45 -17.37
CA PRO A 172 -23.86 -5.86 -17.46
C PRO A 172 -22.76 -6.78 -18.02
N ASP A 173 -21.77 -6.25 -18.77
CA ASP A 173 -20.92 -7.01 -19.68
C ASP A 173 -19.43 -6.61 -19.70
N LEU A 174 -19.00 -5.67 -18.84
CA LEU A 174 -17.66 -5.06 -18.78
C LEU A 174 -17.31 -4.13 -19.97
N HIS A 175 -18.20 -3.99 -20.94
CA HIS A 175 -17.96 -3.19 -22.15
C HIS A 175 -18.77 -1.89 -22.19
N GLN A 176 -20.02 -1.96 -21.73
CA GLN A 176 -20.91 -0.81 -21.67
C GLN A 176 -21.07 -0.36 -20.21
N TRP A 177 -20.66 0.88 -19.93
CA TRP A 177 -20.68 1.45 -18.59
C TRP A 177 -21.63 2.61 -18.51
N ALA A 178 -22.51 2.61 -17.52
CA ALA A 178 -23.43 3.70 -17.21
C ALA A 178 -23.06 4.31 -15.86
N PHE A 179 -23.01 5.64 -15.78
CA PHE A 179 -22.85 6.36 -14.52
C PHE A 179 -24.03 6.07 -13.61
N ASP A 180 -23.75 5.59 -12.39
CA ASP A 180 -24.77 5.21 -11.40
C ASP A 180 -24.94 6.28 -10.31
N GLY A 181 -23.89 7.08 -10.06
CA GLY A 181 -23.95 8.17 -9.09
C GLY A 181 -22.65 8.36 -8.30
N VAL A 182 -22.72 9.27 -7.32
CA VAL A 182 -21.67 9.44 -6.31
C VAL A 182 -21.87 8.39 -5.23
N LEU A 183 -20.96 7.41 -5.16
CA LEU A 183 -21.00 6.36 -4.15
C LEU A 183 -20.84 6.91 -2.74
N CYS A 184 -19.83 7.76 -2.56
CA CYS A 184 -19.50 8.42 -1.29
C CYS A 184 -18.71 9.69 -1.58
N SER A 185 -18.90 10.72 -0.79
CA SER A 185 -18.09 11.94 -0.82
C SER A 185 -17.94 12.52 0.58
N ARG A 186 -16.86 13.28 0.79
CA ARG A 186 -16.59 13.95 2.05
C ARG A 186 -15.89 15.29 1.80
N PRO A 187 -16.30 16.38 2.45
CA PRO A 187 -15.59 17.64 2.43
C PRO A 187 -14.16 17.47 2.95
N ASN A 188 -13.23 18.24 2.39
CA ASN A 188 -11.87 18.34 2.94
C ASN A 188 -11.90 19.26 4.16
N ASP A 189 -11.96 18.69 5.35
CA ASP A 189 -11.88 19.42 6.63
C ASP A 189 -10.64 18.95 7.40
N PRO A 190 -9.59 19.78 7.52
CA PRO A 190 -8.39 19.43 8.28
C PRO A 190 -8.62 19.36 9.81
N ALA A 191 -9.78 19.80 10.31
CA ALA A 191 -10.15 19.67 11.71
C ALA A 191 -10.84 18.35 12.06
N ASP A 192 -11.17 17.53 11.06
CA ASP A 192 -11.69 16.19 11.29
C ASP A 192 -10.66 15.32 12.04
N GLU A 193 -11.12 14.36 12.81
CA GLU A 193 -10.26 13.36 13.48
C GLU A 193 -9.41 12.58 12.46
N VAL A 194 -9.99 12.26 11.30
CA VAL A 194 -9.31 11.65 10.15
C VAL A 194 -9.57 12.52 8.94
N PRO A 195 -8.73 13.54 8.66
CA PRO A 195 -8.86 14.39 7.47
C PRO A 195 -8.68 13.55 6.20
N THR A 196 -9.56 13.67 5.23
CA THR A 196 -9.52 12.82 4.03
C THR A 196 -9.16 13.56 2.74
N GLY A 197 -8.63 14.78 2.83
CA GLY A 197 -8.07 15.51 1.69
C GLY A 197 -9.09 15.86 0.61
N ALA A 198 -8.58 16.27 -0.56
CA ALA A 198 -9.39 16.76 -1.68
C ALA A 198 -9.64 15.72 -2.79
N LEU A 199 -8.95 14.58 -2.75
CA LEU A 199 -9.10 13.47 -3.69
C LEU A 199 -8.80 12.15 -2.99
N TRP A 200 -9.49 11.09 -3.41
CA TRP A 200 -9.27 9.71 -2.94
C TRP A 200 -8.76 8.85 -4.08
N GLU A 201 -7.45 8.59 -4.11
CA GLU A 201 -6.85 7.69 -5.10
C GLU A 201 -7.07 6.22 -4.75
N CYS A 202 -7.03 5.34 -5.74
CA CYS A 202 -7.13 3.89 -5.63
C CYS A 202 -8.33 3.41 -4.79
N PRO A 203 -9.57 3.90 -5.01
CA PRO A 203 -10.71 3.53 -4.20
C PRO A 203 -11.08 2.07 -4.38
N GLN A 204 -11.36 1.37 -3.27
CA GLN A 204 -11.83 -0.01 -3.29
C GLN A 204 -12.96 -0.20 -2.29
N LEU A 205 -13.97 -0.96 -2.68
CA LEU A 205 -15.12 -1.29 -1.83
C LEU A 205 -15.30 -2.81 -1.76
N PHE A 206 -15.34 -3.35 -0.55
CA PHE A 206 -15.46 -4.79 -0.36
C PHE A 206 -16.13 -5.13 0.98
N PRO A 207 -16.79 -6.31 1.07
CA PRO A 207 -17.32 -6.80 2.34
C PRO A 207 -16.20 -7.32 3.24
N LEU A 208 -16.32 -7.07 4.56
CA LEU A 208 -15.46 -7.61 5.58
C LEU A 208 -16.29 -7.89 6.85
N GLY A 209 -16.50 -9.15 7.17
CA GLY A 209 -17.44 -9.55 8.21
C GLY A 209 -18.88 -9.17 7.85
N ASP A 210 -19.54 -8.44 8.73
CA ASP A 210 -20.91 -7.94 8.58
C ASP A 210 -20.98 -6.49 8.05
N ARG A 211 -19.85 -5.90 7.68
CA ARG A 211 -19.73 -4.53 7.18
C ARG A 211 -19.11 -4.47 5.79
N TRP A 212 -19.27 -3.33 5.17
CA TRP A 212 -18.50 -2.95 3.99
C TRP A 212 -17.35 -2.02 4.39
N VAL A 213 -16.26 -2.12 3.66
CA VAL A 213 -15.07 -1.27 3.83
C VAL A 213 -14.84 -0.51 2.54
N LEU A 214 -14.77 0.82 2.64
CA LEU A 214 -14.25 1.69 1.60
C LEU A 214 -12.80 2.03 1.95
N LEU A 215 -11.87 1.61 1.12
CA LEU A 215 -10.44 1.89 1.24
C LEU A 215 -10.05 2.95 0.23
N VAL A 216 -9.31 3.97 0.66
CA VAL A 216 -8.88 5.09 -0.18
C VAL A 216 -7.49 5.58 0.19
N SER A 217 -6.74 6.07 -0.78
CA SER A 217 -5.45 6.73 -0.56
C SER A 217 -5.66 8.24 -0.62
N VAL A 218 -5.36 8.91 0.49
CA VAL A 218 -5.69 10.32 0.70
C VAL A 218 -4.69 11.22 0.01
N TRP A 219 -5.15 12.00 -0.95
CA TRP A 219 -4.41 13.02 -1.65
C TRP A 219 -4.93 14.42 -1.31
N ASP A 220 -4.04 15.37 -1.06
CA ASP A 220 -4.42 16.75 -0.79
C ASP A 220 -3.45 17.74 -1.45
N HIS A 221 -3.94 18.45 -2.47
CA HIS A 221 -3.21 19.52 -3.18
C HIS A 221 -1.78 19.17 -3.61
N GLY A 222 -1.53 17.96 -4.07
CA GLY A 222 -0.21 17.47 -4.52
C GLY A 222 0.53 16.65 -3.46
N ASP A 223 0.01 16.60 -2.25
CA ASP A 223 0.58 15.80 -1.16
C ASP A 223 -0.13 14.45 -1.04
N LEU A 224 0.66 13.38 -1.12
CA LEU A 224 0.21 12.03 -0.80
C LEU A 224 0.31 11.88 0.73
N LEU A 225 -0.83 11.69 1.41
CA LEU A 225 -0.84 11.66 2.87
C LEU A 225 -0.72 10.22 3.39
N TYR A 226 -1.83 9.52 3.50
CA TYR A 226 -1.92 8.17 4.07
C TYR A 226 -3.07 7.39 3.43
N VAL A 227 -3.23 6.15 3.83
CA VAL A 227 -4.39 5.34 3.46
C VAL A 227 -5.44 5.46 4.56
N ALA A 228 -6.65 5.84 4.19
CA ALA A 228 -7.81 5.86 5.06
C ALA A 228 -8.78 4.73 4.69
N ALA A 229 -9.52 4.26 5.69
CA ALA A 229 -10.59 3.30 5.50
C ALA A 229 -11.84 3.75 6.23
N ALA A 230 -12.99 3.56 5.62
CA ALA A 230 -14.28 3.71 6.28
C ALA A 230 -14.97 2.35 6.39
N THR A 231 -15.56 2.07 7.54
CA THR A 231 -16.52 0.95 7.68
C THR A 231 -17.93 1.48 7.62
N GLY A 232 -18.86 0.74 7.02
CA GLY A 232 -20.22 1.22 6.86
C GLY A 232 -21.13 0.24 6.16
N ASP A 233 -22.22 0.76 5.62
CA ASP A 233 -23.24 0.01 4.90
C ASP A 233 -23.25 0.39 3.41
N TYR A 234 -23.44 -0.59 2.54
CA TYR A 234 -23.55 -0.41 1.11
C TYR A 234 -24.84 -1.04 0.60
N ASP A 235 -25.70 -0.23 -0.02
CA ASP A 235 -27.03 -0.66 -0.50
C ASP A 235 -27.04 -1.09 -1.98
N GLY A 236 -25.85 -1.08 -2.58
CA GLY A 236 -25.69 -1.34 -4.01
C GLY A 236 -25.42 -0.09 -4.83
N HIS A 237 -25.84 1.08 -4.39
CA HIS A 237 -25.68 2.36 -5.09
C HIS A 237 -24.89 3.38 -4.28
N ARG A 238 -25.02 3.33 -2.97
CA ARG A 238 -24.42 4.27 -2.06
C ARG A 238 -23.73 3.56 -0.91
N PHE A 239 -22.55 4.05 -0.56
CA PHE A 239 -21.85 3.67 0.67
C PHE A 239 -22.08 4.75 1.72
N THR A 240 -22.59 4.34 2.88
CA THR A 240 -22.81 5.21 4.04
C THR A 240 -21.78 4.87 5.11
N PRO A 241 -20.73 5.68 5.29
CA PRO A 241 -19.71 5.41 6.30
C PRO A 241 -20.28 5.56 7.71
N ALA A 242 -19.99 4.62 8.59
CA ALA A 242 -20.25 4.69 10.02
C ALA A 242 -19.02 5.24 10.77
N THR A 243 -17.82 4.84 10.35
CA THR A 243 -16.55 5.28 10.95
C THR A 243 -15.51 5.55 9.87
N TRP A 244 -14.52 6.39 10.19
CA TRP A 244 -13.30 6.58 9.43
C TRP A 244 -12.09 6.26 10.32
N GLN A 245 -11.09 5.64 9.74
CA GLN A 245 -9.83 5.30 10.39
C GLN A 245 -8.66 5.65 9.47
N GLN A 246 -7.62 6.27 10.01
CA GLN A 246 -6.31 6.30 9.37
C GLN A 246 -5.71 4.91 9.46
N LEU A 247 -5.61 4.21 8.33
CA LEU A 247 -5.16 2.81 8.30
C LEU A 247 -3.64 2.68 8.31
N THR A 248 -2.92 3.65 7.72
CA THR A 248 -1.46 3.63 7.64
C THR A 248 -0.86 4.89 8.27
N HIS A 249 0.22 4.72 9.03
CA HIS A 249 0.98 5.79 9.65
C HIS A 249 2.41 5.85 9.09
N GLY A 250 3.09 6.97 9.31
CA GLY A 250 4.37 7.28 8.67
C GLY A 250 4.19 7.74 7.22
N ALA A 251 5.27 8.23 6.62
CA ALA A 251 5.21 8.82 5.29
C ALA A 251 5.38 7.80 4.15
N SER A 252 5.69 6.53 4.45
CA SER A 252 6.01 5.54 3.40
C SER A 252 4.78 4.86 2.81
N ALA A 253 3.88 4.30 3.62
CA ALA A 253 2.78 3.47 3.10
C ALA A 253 1.68 4.28 2.42
N TYR A 254 1.35 3.93 1.17
CA TYR A 254 0.35 4.59 0.32
C TYR A 254 -0.22 3.63 -0.72
N ALA A 255 -1.23 4.03 -1.47
CA ALA A 255 -1.83 3.31 -2.60
C ALA A 255 -2.09 1.82 -2.28
N THR A 256 -2.73 1.56 -1.14
CA THR A 256 -2.98 0.20 -0.67
C THR A 256 -4.03 -0.49 -1.54
N THR A 257 -3.71 -1.69 -2.02
CA THR A 257 -4.66 -2.57 -2.70
C THR A 257 -5.14 -3.68 -1.78
N ALA A 258 -6.43 -4.01 -1.84
CA ALA A 258 -7.05 -5.10 -1.10
C ALA A 258 -7.44 -6.26 -2.03
N PHE A 259 -7.23 -7.49 -1.58
CA PHE A 259 -7.54 -8.70 -2.34
C PHE A 259 -7.91 -9.86 -1.43
N LEU A 260 -8.36 -10.98 -1.98
CA LEU A 260 -8.53 -12.24 -1.26
C LEU A 260 -7.35 -13.16 -1.58
N ASP A 261 -6.75 -13.74 -0.52
CA ASP A 261 -5.81 -14.82 -0.74
C ASP A 261 -6.55 -16.12 -1.15
N ARG A 262 -5.79 -17.16 -1.50
CA ARG A 262 -6.34 -18.46 -1.90
C ARG A 262 -7.17 -19.14 -0.82
N ASP A 263 -7.00 -18.75 0.44
CA ASP A 263 -7.72 -19.28 1.59
C ASP A 263 -8.93 -18.41 1.95
N GLY A 264 -9.20 -17.34 1.18
CA GLY A 264 -10.32 -16.42 1.37
C GLY A 264 -10.11 -15.37 2.44
N ARG A 265 -8.86 -15.15 2.91
CA ARG A 265 -8.54 -14.05 3.84
C ARG A 265 -8.48 -12.75 3.06
N ARG A 266 -9.05 -11.68 3.63
CA ARG A 266 -8.84 -10.32 3.10
C ARG A 266 -7.42 -9.89 3.42
N CYS A 267 -6.66 -9.59 2.38
CA CYS A 267 -5.29 -9.14 2.46
C CYS A 267 -5.14 -7.76 1.83
N VAL A 268 -4.06 -7.08 2.19
CA VAL A 268 -3.66 -5.78 1.63
C VAL A 268 -2.17 -5.77 1.31
N LEU A 269 -1.80 -4.93 0.34
CA LEU A 269 -0.44 -4.65 -0.07
C LEU A 269 -0.34 -3.16 -0.39
N SER A 270 0.68 -2.47 0.13
CA SER A 270 0.86 -1.02 -0.02
C SER A 270 2.13 -0.70 -0.81
N TRP A 271 2.13 0.42 -1.51
CA TRP A 271 3.35 1.03 -1.97
C TRP A 271 4.08 1.67 -0.79
N LEU A 272 5.38 1.40 -0.66
CA LEU A 272 6.29 2.04 0.28
C LEU A 272 7.12 3.09 -0.47
N ARG A 273 6.74 4.34 -0.29
CA ARG A 273 7.39 5.51 -0.90
C ARG A 273 8.79 5.70 -0.37
N GLU A 274 9.60 6.42 -1.14
CA GLU A 274 10.90 6.92 -0.66
C GLU A 274 10.72 8.09 0.31
N GLU A 275 11.59 8.15 1.30
CA GLU A 275 11.71 9.24 2.26
C GLU A 275 13.20 9.63 2.42
N PRO A 276 13.58 10.89 2.45
CA PRO A 276 12.78 12.02 1.98
C PRO A 276 12.40 11.82 0.51
N ARG A 277 11.42 12.55 0.02
CA ARG A 277 10.98 12.45 -1.39
C ARG A 277 12.05 12.79 -2.42
N ASP A 278 13.19 13.35 -1.97
CA ASP A 278 14.35 13.60 -2.80
C ASP A 278 15.10 12.28 -3.07
N ASN A 279 14.89 11.75 -4.26
CA ASN A 279 15.50 10.50 -4.74
C ASN A 279 16.90 10.72 -5.34
N ALA A 280 17.53 11.88 -5.14
CA ALA A 280 18.82 12.23 -5.77
C ALA A 280 19.95 11.25 -5.44
N ALA A 281 19.87 10.55 -4.30
CA ALA A 281 20.83 9.52 -3.90
C ALA A 281 20.57 8.15 -4.52
N LEU A 282 19.40 7.93 -5.13
CA LEU A 282 19.03 6.64 -5.74
C LEU A 282 19.61 6.52 -7.14
N THR A 283 20.22 5.40 -7.45
CA THR A 283 20.90 5.21 -8.74
C THR A 283 20.32 4.07 -9.57
N VAL A 284 19.63 3.12 -8.95
CA VAL A 284 19.16 1.91 -9.62
C VAL A 284 17.64 1.74 -9.51
N ARG A 285 17.08 1.83 -8.31
CA ARG A 285 15.65 1.56 -8.06
C ARG A 285 15.07 2.48 -7.00
N ALA A 286 13.76 2.73 -7.09
CA ALA A 286 12.99 3.49 -6.13
C ALA A 286 11.60 2.89 -5.95
N GLY A 287 11.07 3.02 -4.72
CA GLY A 287 9.84 2.38 -4.30
C GLY A 287 10.03 0.93 -3.92
N ALA A 288 9.13 0.45 -3.08
CA ALA A 288 9.00 -0.95 -2.69
C ALA A 288 7.52 -1.24 -2.42
N HIS A 289 7.14 -2.51 -2.32
CA HIS A 289 5.86 -2.89 -1.75
C HIS A 289 6.05 -3.43 -0.34
N SER A 290 5.07 -3.17 0.54
CA SER A 290 5.02 -3.70 1.91
C SER A 290 5.06 -5.22 1.91
N VAL A 291 5.28 -5.85 3.07
CA VAL A 291 4.86 -7.25 3.17
C VAL A 291 3.34 -7.32 3.03
N VAL A 292 2.85 -8.43 2.46
CA VAL A 292 1.40 -8.67 2.44
C VAL A 292 0.91 -8.79 3.87
N SER A 293 -0.20 -8.10 4.17
CA SER A 293 -0.85 -8.12 5.48
C SER A 293 -2.28 -8.62 5.37
N THR A 294 -2.77 -9.32 6.37
CA THR A 294 -4.19 -9.64 6.52
C THR A 294 -4.90 -8.43 7.12
N LEU A 295 -6.09 -8.11 6.60
CA LEU A 295 -6.96 -7.08 7.12
C LEU A 295 -8.13 -7.72 7.87
N ARG A 296 -8.32 -7.34 9.12
CA ARG A 296 -9.42 -7.84 9.94
C ARG A 296 -10.22 -6.71 10.55
N LEU A 297 -11.51 -6.94 10.73
CA LEU A 297 -12.43 -6.08 11.45
C LEU A 297 -12.61 -6.65 12.86
N ARG A 298 -12.32 -5.85 13.88
CA ARG A 298 -12.57 -6.18 15.30
C ARG A 298 -14.03 -5.93 15.64
N ALA A 299 -14.47 -6.49 16.77
CA ALA A 299 -15.83 -6.32 17.24
C ALA A 299 -16.19 -4.86 17.61
N ASP A 300 -15.20 -4.04 17.93
CA ASP A 300 -15.34 -2.60 18.17
C ASP A 300 -15.40 -1.76 16.89
N GLY A 301 -15.28 -2.38 15.71
CA GLY A 301 -15.27 -1.70 14.41
C GLY A 301 -13.91 -1.26 13.91
N THR A 302 -12.84 -1.50 14.68
CA THR A 302 -11.46 -1.16 14.31
C THR A 302 -10.93 -2.11 13.24
N LEU A 303 -10.34 -1.57 12.19
CA LEU A 303 -9.60 -2.33 11.19
C LEU A 303 -8.15 -2.52 11.64
N VAL A 304 -7.66 -3.75 11.57
CA VAL A 304 -6.29 -4.08 11.98
C VAL A 304 -5.55 -4.80 10.87
N LEU A 305 -4.25 -4.51 10.76
CA LEU A 305 -3.32 -5.16 9.86
C LEU A 305 -2.37 -6.05 10.65
N GLU A 306 -2.19 -7.27 10.16
CA GLU A 306 -1.20 -8.22 10.66
C GLU A 306 -0.41 -8.79 9.48
N PRO A 307 0.91 -8.99 9.59
CA PRO A 307 1.66 -9.65 8.53
C PRO A 307 1.01 -10.97 8.14
N HIS A 308 0.91 -11.23 6.83
CA HIS A 308 0.34 -12.49 6.34
C HIS A 308 1.08 -13.70 6.94
N PRO A 309 0.38 -14.80 7.30
CA PRO A 309 1.01 -15.97 7.93
C PRO A 309 2.22 -16.53 7.17
N ASN A 310 2.26 -16.38 5.85
CA ASN A 310 3.39 -16.83 5.04
C ASN A 310 4.70 -16.05 5.31
N VAL A 311 4.62 -14.84 5.87
CA VAL A 311 5.81 -14.10 6.34
C VAL A 311 6.50 -14.85 7.47
N ASP A 312 5.76 -15.63 8.27
CA ASP A 312 6.30 -16.43 9.35
C ASP A 312 7.20 -17.57 8.85
N ALA A 313 7.01 -18.03 7.61
CA ALA A 313 7.87 -19.05 6.99
C ALA A 313 9.29 -18.52 6.69
N LEU A 314 9.51 -17.21 6.70
CA LEU A 314 10.82 -16.59 6.55
C LEU A 314 11.64 -16.57 7.84
N ARG A 315 11.01 -16.87 9.00
CA ARG A 315 11.63 -16.78 10.30
C ARG A 315 12.78 -17.76 10.47
N GLY A 316 13.96 -17.23 10.73
CA GLY A 316 15.10 -18.01 11.21
C GLY A 316 15.01 -18.26 12.73
N PRO A 317 16.03 -18.94 13.30
CA PRO A 317 16.11 -19.16 14.74
C PRO A 317 16.23 -17.84 15.51
N PHE A 318 15.77 -17.84 16.75
CA PHE A 318 15.99 -16.70 17.64
C PHE A 318 17.47 -16.40 17.81
N LEU A 319 17.83 -15.14 17.77
CA LEU A 319 19.18 -14.71 18.06
C LEU A 319 19.42 -14.72 19.58
N THR A 320 20.60 -15.13 19.98
CA THR A 320 21.04 -15.00 21.35
C THR A 320 21.64 -13.61 21.54
N GLY A 321 21.02 -12.79 22.38
CA GLY A 321 21.50 -11.47 22.74
C GLY A 321 22.31 -11.51 24.05
N SER A 322 23.11 -10.47 24.26
CA SER A 322 23.77 -10.17 25.52
C SER A 322 23.32 -8.79 25.98
N GLU A 323 22.81 -8.68 27.21
CA GLU A 323 22.33 -7.41 27.77
C GLU A 323 21.32 -6.66 26.88
N GLY A 324 20.39 -7.40 26.26
CA GLY A 324 19.39 -6.84 25.34
C GLY A 324 19.91 -6.42 23.98
N GLN A 325 21.16 -6.72 23.64
CA GLN A 325 21.77 -6.42 22.33
C GLN A 325 21.84 -7.67 21.45
N TYR A 326 21.38 -7.53 20.19
CA TYR A 326 21.31 -8.61 19.21
C TYR A 326 22.03 -8.18 17.93
N ARG A 327 23.02 -8.96 17.48
CA ARG A 327 23.66 -8.76 16.19
C ARG A 327 22.86 -9.44 15.10
N VAL A 328 22.38 -8.65 14.13
CA VAL A 328 21.64 -9.14 12.98
C VAL A 328 22.58 -9.24 11.79
N GLY A 329 23.01 -10.44 11.47
CA GLY A 329 23.90 -10.73 10.33
C GLY A 329 23.13 -10.95 9.00
N ALA A 330 21.93 -10.39 8.88
CA ALA A 330 21.08 -10.49 7.70
C ALA A 330 20.50 -9.12 7.38
N HIS A 331 20.08 -8.91 6.11
CA HIS A 331 19.44 -7.65 5.70
C HIS A 331 18.05 -7.48 6.31
N ALA A 332 17.35 -8.60 6.60
CA ALA A 332 16.02 -8.56 7.18
C ALA A 332 15.96 -9.22 8.57
N ALA A 333 15.20 -8.64 9.48
CA ALA A 333 14.98 -9.15 10.83
C ALA A 333 13.57 -8.83 11.33
N GLU A 334 13.09 -9.66 12.23
CA GLU A 334 11.89 -9.42 13.01
C GLU A 334 12.25 -9.17 14.47
N VAL A 335 11.66 -8.12 15.04
CA VAL A 335 11.69 -7.81 16.47
C VAL A 335 10.27 -7.92 16.99
N THR A 336 10.06 -8.71 18.03
CA THR A 336 8.76 -8.84 18.71
C THR A 336 8.92 -8.57 20.19
N GLY A 337 7.94 -7.94 20.81
CA GLY A 337 7.94 -7.70 22.26
C GLY A 337 6.92 -6.66 22.69
N THR A 338 6.79 -6.48 23.99
CA THR A 338 5.93 -5.46 24.61
C THR A 338 6.78 -4.22 24.86
N PRO A 339 6.41 -3.03 24.32
CA PRO A 339 7.17 -1.82 24.56
C PRO A 339 7.09 -1.41 26.04
N THR A 340 8.23 -0.99 26.58
CA THR A 340 8.35 -0.38 27.89
C THR A 340 8.47 1.13 27.77
N VAL A 341 8.09 1.87 28.79
CA VAL A 341 8.17 3.34 28.82
C VAL A 341 9.58 3.82 28.53
N GLY A 342 9.72 4.79 27.65
CA GLY A 342 11.00 5.31 27.16
C GLY A 342 11.51 4.56 25.94
N GLU A 343 12.82 4.59 25.69
CA GLU A 343 13.45 3.89 24.57
C GLU A 343 13.26 2.38 24.74
N TRP A 344 12.44 1.79 23.87
CA TRP A 344 12.20 0.35 23.87
C TRP A 344 13.12 -0.39 22.90
N CYS A 345 13.29 0.14 21.69
CA CYS A 345 14.07 -0.53 20.66
C CYS A 345 14.94 0.49 19.92
N ARG A 346 16.21 0.15 19.74
CA ARG A 346 17.16 0.91 18.93
C ARG A 346 17.74 0.03 17.84
N ILE A 347 17.69 0.50 16.61
CA ILE A 347 18.32 -0.09 15.44
C ILE A 347 19.55 0.74 15.11
N ALA A 348 20.71 0.13 15.07
CA ALA A 348 21.98 0.78 14.78
C ALA A 348 22.82 0.01 13.77
N GLU A 349 23.71 0.68 13.09
CA GLU A 349 24.75 0.12 12.26
C GLU A 349 26.10 0.52 12.85
N GLU A 350 26.89 -0.46 13.30
CA GLU A 350 28.04 -0.20 14.16
C GLU A 350 27.63 0.70 15.35
N ASP A 351 28.20 1.92 15.46
CA ASP A 351 27.88 2.89 16.50
C ASP A 351 26.83 3.94 16.06
N SER A 352 26.38 3.91 14.79
CA SER A 352 25.43 4.86 14.23
C SER A 352 23.99 4.42 14.42
N THR A 353 23.20 5.19 15.15
CA THR A 353 21.76 4.96 15.28
C THR A 353 21.07 5.19 13.94
N ARG A 354 20.27 4.21 13.47
CA ARG A 354 19.42 4.29 12.28
C ARG A 354 17.97 4.59 12.63
N ALA A 355 17.47 4.05 13.75
CA ALA A 355 16.16 4.36 14.30
C ALA A 355 16.11 4.12 15.82
N ARG A 356 15.24 4.89 16.50
CA ARG A 356 14.83 4.68 17.89
C ARG A 356 13.32 4.62 17.96
N LEU A 357 12.82 3.64 18.69
CA LEU A 357 11.41 3.45 18.99
C LEU A 357 11.23 3.65 20.49
N SER A 358 10.53 4.71 20.89
CA SER A 358 10.30 5.08 22.29
C SER A 358 8.80 5.10 22.55
N PHE A 359 8.37 4.42 23.61
CA PHE A 359 6.96 4.37 23.99
C PHE A 359 6.65 5.40 25.08
N GLU A 360 5.63 6.21 24.85
CA GLU A 360 5.10 7.22 25.76
C GLU A 360 3.64 6.86 26.08
N PRO A 361 3.33 6.35 27.29
CA PRO A 361 1.96 5.98 27.64
C PRO A 361 1.07 7.20 27.80
N ASP A 362 -0.22 7.04 27.50
CA ASP A 362 -1.26 8.02 27.80
C ASP A 362 -1.82 7.74 29.20
N GLY A 363 -1.34 8.51 30.18
CA GLY A 363 -1.66 8.32 31.60
C GLY A 363 -1.13 6.98 32.16
N ASP A 364 -1.94 6.32 32.97
CA ASP A 364 -1.61 5.04 33.60
C ASP A 364 -2.06 3.82 32.76
N GLY A 365 -2.50 4.07 31.51
CA GLY A 365 -3.06 3.06 30.61
C GLY A 365 -2.03 2.31 29.79
N ASP A 366 -2.54 1.33 29.05
CA ASP A 366 -1.74 0.56 28.07
C ASP A 366 -1.71 1.22 26.69
N ALA A 367 -2.56 2.24 26.46
CA ALA A 367 -2.55 3.09 25.29
C ALA A 367 -1.41 4.12 25.37
N GLY A 368 -0.98 4.62 24.23
CA GLY A 368 0.04 5.67 24.15
C GLY A 368 0.52 5.93 22.73
N LEU A 369 1.68 6.53 22.63
CA LEU A 369 2.34 6.84 21.37
C LEU A 369 3.69 6.13 21.29
N LEU A 370 3.93 5.45 20.18
CA LEU A 370 5.28 5.02 19.82
C LEU A 370 5.91 6.13 18.98
N ARG A 371 6.94 6.77 19.52
CA ARG A 371 7.74 7.78 18.82
C ARG A 371 8.81 7.08 18.00
N ILE A 372 8.92 7.44 16.74
CA ILE A 372 9.89 6.90 15.79
C ILE A 372 10.85 8.02 15.39
N GLU A 373 12.06 7.98 15.94
CA GLU A 373 13.13 8.93 15.65
C GLU A 373 14.14 8.29 14.69
N ARG A 374 14.41 8.97 13.59
CA ARG A 374 15.28 8.51 12.50
C ARG A 374 16.22 9.62 12.10
N PRO A 375 17.55 9.51 12.24
CA PRO A 375 18.48 10.54 11.83
C PRO A 375 18.30 10.93 10.36
N GLY A 376 18.09 12.21 10.11
CA GLY A 376 17.86 12.76 8.76
C GLY A 376 16.41 12.73 8.29
N PHE A 377 15.48 12.26 9.11
CA PHE A 377 14.04 12.22 8.83
C PHE A 377 13.25 12.96 9.92
N PRO A 378 12.04 13.44 9.63
CA PRO A 378 11.16 13.92 10.68
C PRO A 378 10.89 12.83 11.73
N THR A 379 10.62 13.24 12.96
CA THR A 379 10.11 12.33 13.98
C THR A 379 8.64 12.03 13.70
N ASP A 380 8.31 10.75 13.66
CA ASP A 380 6.95 10.26 13.49
C ASP A 380 6.38 9.74 14.80
N VAL A 381 5.06 9.57 14.84
CA VAL A 381 4.35 8.92 15.94
C VAL A 381 3.38 7.88 15.39
N LEU A 382 3.30 6.75 16.09
CA LEU A 382 2.33 5.69 15.83
C LEU A 382 1.46 5.55 17.08
N PRO A 383 0.14 5.80 16.99
CA PRO A 383 -0.78 5.54 18.09
C PRO A 383 -0.79 4.05 18.44
N ILE A 384 -0.80 3.72 19.72
CA ILE A 384 -0.89 2.35 20.22
C ILE A 384 -2.07 2.30 21.20
N GLY A 385 -3.13 1.59 20.86
CA GLY A 385 -4.31 1.44 21.70
C GLY A 385 -4.13 0.40 22.81
N ASP A 386 -3.28 -0.62 22.58
CA ASP A 386 -2.94 -1.64 23.59
C ASP A 386 -1.49 -2.10 23.42
N ALA A 387 -0.60 -1.52 24.20
CA ALA A 387 0.82 -1.89 24.21
C ALA A 387 1.06 -3.32 24.73
N ARG A 388 0.18 -3.87 25.57
CA ARG A 388 0.33 -5.23 26.11
C ARG A 388 0.15 -6.30 25.05
N ALA A 389 -0.57 -6.00 23.97
CA ALA A 389 -0.69 -6.91 22.84
C ALA A 389 0.64 -7.12 22.13
N GLY A 390 1.65 -6.29 22.41
CA GLY A 390 2.98 -6.36 21.83
C GLY A 390 3.06 -5.71 20.46
N LEU A 391 4.30 -5.53 20.02
CA LEU A 391 4.66 -5.00 18.70
C LEU A 391 5.38 -6.07 17.90
N ARG A 392 5.20 -6.01 16.60
CA ARG A 392 5.99 -6.74 15.61
C ARG A 392 6.63 -5.75 14.66
N VAL A 393 7.95 -5.67 14.69
CA VAL A 393 8.73 -4.77 13.84
C VAL A 393 9.47 -5.59 12.81
N LEU A 394 9.25 -5.31 11.54
CA LEU A 394 9.98 -5.90 10.43
C LEU A 394 11.01 -4.89 9.94
N LEU A 395 12.26 -5.24 10.01
CA LEU A 395 13.40 -4.48 9.47
C LEU A 395 13.87 -5.17 8.19
N ASP A 396 14.03 -4.42 7.10
CA ASP A 396 14.60 -4.97 5.88
C ASP A 396 15.34 -3.87 5.09
N ALA A 397 16.66 -3.99 5.07
CA ALA A 397 17.57 -2.97 4.51
C ALA A 397 17.32 -1.58 5.12
N ASP A 398 16.57 -0.74 4.45
CA ASP A 398 16.22 0.62 4.88
C ASP A 398 14.72 0.80 5.15
N ILE A 399 13.97 -0.30 5.19
CA ILE A 399 12.53 -0.31 5.46
C ILE A 399 12.29 -0.80 6.88
N VAL A 400 11.37 -0.13 7.57
CA VAL A 400 10.83 -0.56 8.86
C VAL A 400 9.31 -0.55 8.77
N GLU A 401 8.68 -1.71 8.97
CA GLU A 401 7.24 -1.82 9.16
C GLU A 401 6.95 -2.18 10.62
N ILE A 402 5.99 -1.50 11.23
CA ILE A 402 5.60 -1.69 12.62
C ILE A 402 4.12 -2.07 12.67
N PHE A 403 3.84 -3.23 13.24
CA PHE A 403 2.50 -3.74 13.47
C PHE A 403 2.22 -3.74 14.97
N ALA A 404 1.20 -3.02 15.36
CA ALA A 404 0.63 -3.00 16.70
C ALA A 404 -0.76 -3.66 16.67
N ALA A 405 -1.39 -3.76 17.84
CA ALA A 405 -2.72 -4.41 17.97
C ALA A 405 -3.80 -3.73 17.09
N ASP A 406 -3.69 -2.44 16.89
CA ASP A 406 -4.70 -1.58 16.25
C ASP A 406 -4.12 -0.54 15.28
N SER A 407 -2.81 -0.57 15.06
CA SER A 407 -2.12 0.41 14.23
C SER A 407 -1.03 -0.24 13.38
N TYR A 408 -0.80 0.35 12.23
CA TYR A 408 0.27 -0.03 11.31
C TYR A 408 1.01 1.21 10.82
N GLY A 409 2.34 1.15 10.80
CA GLY A 409 3.18 2.21 10.27
C GLY A 409 4.35 1.67 9.45
N ALA A 410 4.71 2.41 8.40
CA ALA A 410 5.86 2.08 7.56
C ALA A 410 6.76 3.30 7.38
N TYR A 411 8.06 3.07 7.45
CA TYR A 411 9.07 4.11 7.56
C TYR A 411 10.31 3.75 6.76
N ARG A 412 10.98 4.75 6.20
CA ARG A 412 12.34 4.61 5.69
C ARG A 412 13.34 5.04 6.76
N ILE A 413 14.44 4.33 6.83
CA ILE A 413 15.59 4.64 7.71
C ILE A 413 16.87 4.70 6.86
N ALA A 414 17.96 5.21 7.43
CA ALA A 414 19.24 5.17 6.75
C ALA A 414 19.58 3.73 6.33
N ALA A 415 20.05 3.54 5.11
CA ALA A 415 20.38 2.21 4.58
C ALA A 415 21.48 1.55 5.39
N ALA A 416 21.42 0.21 5.51
CA ALA A 416 22.49 -0.60 6.06
C ALA A 416 23.68 -0.67 5.09
N GLY A 417 24.87 -0.99 5.64
CA GLY A 417 26.01 -1.39 4.83
C GLY A 417 25.82 -2.77 4.17
N ASP A 418 26.73 -3.13 3.29
CA ASP A 418 26.74 -4.45 2.67
C ASP A 418 28.17 -5.06 2.81
N PRO A 419 28.37 -6.13 3.63
CA PRO A 419 27.35 -6.83 4.44
C PRO A 419 26.82 -6.00 5.61
N PRO A 420 25.58 -6.25 6.08
CA PRO A 420 25.00 -5.48 7.17
C PRO A 420 25.69 -5.79 8.50
N ALA A 421 25.96 -4.74 9.29
CA ALA A 421 26.46 -4.83 10.66
C ALA A 421 25.42 -4.32 11.66
N THR A 422 24.16 -4.63 11.42
CA THR A 422 23.03 -4.14 12.19
C THR A 422 23.01 -4.72 13.60
N THR A 423 22.84 -3.86 14.58
CA THR A 423 22.59 -4.21 15.97
C THR A 423 21.19 -3.72 16.36
N VAL A 424 20.41 -4.61 16.96
CA VAL A 424 19.13 -4.26 17.60
C VAL A 424 19.35 -4.30 19.10
N SER A 425 19.06 -3.18 19.78
CA SER A 425 19.10 -3.08 21.24
C SER A 425 17.68 -2.94 21.76
N ILE A 426 17.30 -3.75 22.74
CA ILE A 426 15.97 -3.74 23.34
C ILE A 426 16.13 -3.44 24.83
N SER A 427 15.41 -2.43 25.31
CA SER A 427 15.41 -1.99 26.72
C SER A 427 14.27 -2.64 27.48
N GLY A 428 14.47 -2.87 28.78
CA GLY A 428 13.48 -3.40 29.70
C GLY A 428 13.47 -4.93 29.77
N ASP A 429 12.68 -5.44 30.71
CA ASP A 429 12.52 -6.87 31.00
C ASP A 429 11.50 -7.52 30.05
N ALA A 430 11.53 -7.13 28.81
CA ALA A 430 10.55 -7.59 27.84
C ALA A 430 10.89 -9.02 27.39
N ALA A 431 9.88 -9.84 27.23
CA ALA A 431 9.95 -11.09 26.47
C ALA A 431 10.17 -10.79 24.97
N ALA A 432 11.08 -9.86 24.69
CA ALA A 432 11.39 -9.45 23.35
C ALA A 432 12.27 -10.52 22.67
N ALA A 433 11.98 -10.77 21.42
CA ALA A 433 12.70 -11.73 20.60
C ALA A 433 13.14 -11.09 19.29
N VAL A 434 14.37 -11.40 18.88
CA VAL A 434 14.92 -10.98 17.59
C VAL A 434 15.28 -12.21 16.78
N ARG A 435 14.91 -12.22 15.52
CA ARG A 435 15.25 -13.30 14.58
C ARG A 435 15.52 -12.77 13.18
N PRO A 436 16.43 -13.38 12.40
CA PRO A 436 16.60 -13.04 11.00
C PRO A 436 15.38 -13.52 10.20
N LEU A 437 15.07 -12.79 9.12
CA LEU A 437 14.14 -13.21 8.08
C LEU A 437 14.94 -13.55 6.80
N ARG A 438 14.57 -14.63 6.11
CA ARG A 438 15.32 -15.16 4.96
C ARG A 438 14.39 -15.63 3.85
#